data_8f61635cc1300b80cdd245581d2c0253
#
_entry.id   8f61635cc1300b80cdd245581d2c0253
#
_cell.length_a   1.000
_cell.length_b   1.000
_cell.length_c   1.000
_cell.angle_alpha   90.00
_cell.angle_beta   90.00
_cell.angle_gamma   90.00
#
_symmetry.space_group_name_H-M   'P 1'
#
loop_
_entity.id
_entity.type
_entity.pdbx_description
1 polymer ?
#
loop_
_entity_poly.entity_id
_entity_poly.type
_entity_poly.pdbx_seq_one_letter_code
_entity_poly.pdbx_strand_id
1 'polypeptide(L)'
;MKKSILFLVFASLISGCKLASSKSIVSNKCNEKVIYAKRKKMKDDIDKRVFFFYREFLSKYILTDKNPYVIGTLKNKFSKSLLHRLHEWYIEEYDDSDGQGLALWLFRVGGQDPDNQDMLSSLKMEQLGHDWYKIKLRDKKKWGEYKVKIIKHNNSFVIDDLINNNILL
;
A
#
# COMPACT_ATOMS: atom_id res chain seq x y z
N MET A 1 -52.51 60.63 -9.16
CA MET A 1 -53.44 59.58 -8.66
C MET A 1 -52.63 58.74 -7.76
N LYS A 2 -52.60 58.94 -6.45
CA LYS A 2 -53.42 58.46 -5.33
C LYS A 2 -53.52 56.90 -5.36
N LYS A 3 -52.86 56.24 -4.46
CA LYS A 3 -53.34 55.24 -3.45
C LYS A 3 -52.12 54.66 -2.75
N SER A 4 -51.79 55.00 -1.55
CA SER A 4 -52.29 54.50 -0.24
C SER A 4 -51.88 53.04 -0.01
N ILE A 5 -50.88 52.84 0.86
CA ILE A 5 -50.91 52.47 2.28
C ILE A 5 -51.52 51.05 2.49
N LEU A 6 -50.72 50.14 2.97
CA LEU A 6 -51.08 49.38 4.17
C LEU A 6 -49.82 48.79 4.87
N PHE A 7 -49.51 49.40 6.02
CA PHE A 7 -48.67 48.80 7.06
C PHE A 7 -49.46 47.64 7.69
N LEU A 8 -48.88 46.49 7.77
CA LEU A 8 -49.30 45.48 8.72
C LEU A 8 -48.11 44.99 9.52
N VAL A 9 -48.05 45.53 10.71
CA VAL A 9 -47.25 45.07 11.84
C VAL A 9 -47.77 43.73 12.29
N PHE A 10 -46.95 42.70 12.26
CA PHE A 10 -47.11 41.52 13.08
C PHE A 10 -45.90 41.40 14.01
N ALA A 11 -46.10 41.97 15.17
CA ALA A 11 -45.32 41.62 16.37
C ALA A 11 -46.00 40.36 16.99
N SER A 12 -45.17 39.47 17.45
CA SER A 12 -45.34 38.51 18.51
C SER A 12 -45.05 37.09 18.03
N LEU A 13 -44.18 36.42 18.60
CA LEU A 13 -44.03 35.73 19.84
C LEU A 13 -42.69 35.02 19.83
N ILE A 14 -41.77 35.56 20.56
CA ILE A 14 -40.59 34.85 21.05
C ILE A 14 -41.11 33.90 22.09
N SER A 15 -41.22 32.63 21.76
CA SER A 15 -41.44 31.60 22.76
C SER A 15 -40.52 30.44 22.52
N GLY A 16 -39.55 30.37 23.36
CA GLY A 16 -38.80 29.27 23.90
C GLY A 16 -38.62 27.99 23.07
N CYS A 17 -37.47 27.82 22.45
CA CYS A 17 -36.87 26.52 22.22
C CYS A 17 -35.42 26.53 22.70
N LYS A 18 -35.21 26.67 24.01
CA LYS A 18 -34.04 26.13 24.68
C LYS A 18 -34.46 24.71 25.10
N LEU A 19 -34.03 23.69 24.38
CA LEU A 19 -33.74 22.30 24.79
C LEU A 19 -33.72 21.35 23.57
N ALA A 20 -32.72 21.50 22.70
CA ALA A 20 -32.44 20.47 21.71
C ALA A 20 -30.95 20.33 21.34
N SER A 21 -30.03 20.97 22.10
CA SER A 21 -28.61 21.03 21.68
C SER A 21 -27.73 19.92 22.26
N SER A 22 -28.17 19.13 23.24
CA SER A 22 -27.28 18.14 23.86
C SER A 22 -27.40 16.72 23.25
N LYS A 23 -28.55 16.35 22.69
CA LYS A 23 -28.70 15.00 22.08
C LYS A 23 -28.06 14.87 20.70
N SER A 24 -28.00 15.91 19.90
CA SER A 24 -27.37 15.85 18.56
C SER A 24 -25.85 15.76 18.62
N ILE A 25 -25.21 16.42 19.59
CA ILE A 25 -23.74 16.39 19.75
C ILE A 25 -23.27 15.02 20.24
N VAL A 26 -24.01 14.39 21.13
CA VAL A 26 -23.65 13.04 21.64
C VAL A 26 -23.86 11.99 20.54
N SER A 27 -24.91 12.08 19.75
CA SER A 27 -25.17 11.17 18.62
C SER A 27 -24.08 11.29 17.55
N ASN A 28 -23.66 12.50 17.20
CA ASN A 28 -22.59 12.70 16.23
C ASN A 28 -21.24 12.15 16.69
N LYS A 29 -20.85 12.38 17.95
CA LYS A 29 -19.61 11.81 18.51
C LYS A 29 -19.61 10.28 18.58
N CYS A 30 -20.75 9.68 18.82
CA CYS A 30 -20.87 8.22 18.84
C CYS A 30 -20.73 7.64 17.42
N ASN A 31 -21.37 8.25 16.45
CA ASN A 31 -21.26 7.87 15.02
C ASN A 31 -19.83 8.04 14.50
N GLU A 32 -19.14 9.14 14.84
CA GLU A 32 -17.75 9.36 14.45
C GLU A 32 -16.80 8.28 14.99
N LYS A 33 -16.95 7.88 16.26
CA LYS A 33 -16.15 6.81 16.87
C LYS A 33 -16.38 5.47 16.16
N VAL A 34 -17.62 5.14 15.84
CA VAL A 34 -17.96 3.90 15.12
C VAL A 34 -17.38 3.90 13.71
N ILE A 35 -17.49 5.02 13.00
CA ILE A 35 -16.92 5.19 11.65
C ILE A 35 -15.39 5.08 11.70
N TYR A 36 -14.74 5.71 12.67
CA TYR A 36 -13.29 5.64 12.87
C TYR A 36 -12.83 4.20 13.18
N ALA A 37 -13.49 3.51 14.09
CA ALA A 37 -13.18 2.12 14.43
C ALA A 37 -13.34 1.18 13.21
N LYS A 38 -14.40 1.36 12.42
CA LYS A 38 -14.63 0.59 11.19
C LYS A 38 -13.55 0.86 10.13
N ARG A 39 -13.16 2.13 9.93
CA ARG A 39 -12.07 2.51 9.02
C ARG A 39 -10.73 1.94 9.46
N LYS A 40 -10.42 2.00 10.77
CA LYS A 40 -9.19 1.42 11.33
C LYS A 40 -9.14 -0.08 11.11
N LYS A 41 -10.20 -0.81 11.46
CA LYS A 41 -10.27 -2.27 11.24
C LYS A 41 -10.11 -2.63 9.76
N MET A 42 -10.76 -1.90 8.85
CA MET A 42 -10.65 -2.14 7.41
C MET A 42 -9.23 -1.89 6.90
N LYS A 43 -8.53 -0.87 7.41
CA LYS A 43 -7.13 -0.60 7.10
C LYS A 43 -6.23 -1.74 7.58
N ASP A 44 -6.37 -2.15 8.84
CA ASP A 44 -5.59 -3.25 9.44
C ASP A 44 -5.78 -4.56 8.66
N ASP A 45 -6.98 -4.85 8.16
CA ASP A 45 -7.26 -6.03 7.34
C ASP A 45 -6.63 -5.94 5.93
N ILE A 46 -6.59 -4.74 5.33
CA ILE A 46 -5.90 -4.53 4.06
C ILE A 46 -4.40 -4.70 4.24
N ASP A 47 -3.80 -4.11 5.28
CA ASP A 47 -2.37 -4.20 5.55
C ASP A 47 -1.92 -5.65 5.77
N LYS A 48 -2.73 -6.46 6.46
CA LYS A 48 -2.46 -7.91 6.61
C LYS A 48 -2.49 -8.64 5.26
N ARG A 49 -3.46 -8.34 4.40
CA ARG A 49 -3.57 -8.98 3.08
C ARG A 49 -2.38 -8.61 2.19
N VAL A 50 -1.94 -7.35 2.22
CA VAL A 50 -0.75 -6.88 1.51
C VAL A 50 0.50 -7.59 2.02
N PHE A 51 0.66 -7.71 3.34
CA PHE A 51 1.77 -8.45 3.94
C PHE A 51 1.82 -9.92 3.48
N PHE A 52 0.70 -10.62 3.50
CA PHE A 52 0.64 -12.01 3.04
C PHE A 52 0.92 -12.15 1.55
N PHE A 53 0.40 -11.25 0.73
CA PHE A 53 0.70 -11.20 -0.69
C PHE A 53 2.21 -11.04 -0.93
N TYR A 54 2.83 -10.08 -0.25
CA TYR A 54 4.26 -9.81 -0.44
C TYR A 54 5.15 -10.93 0.11
N ARG A 55 4.82 -11.49 1.25
CA ARG A 55 5.51 -12.66 1.81
C ARG A 55 5.43 -13.87 0.89
N GLU A 56 4.27 -14.12 0.29
CA GLU A 56 4.08 -15.19 -0.70
C GLU A 56 4.92 -14.93 -1.96
N PHE A 57 4.93 -13.69 -2.44
CA PHE A 57 5.76 -13.28 -3.58
C PHE A 57 7.25 -13.56 -3.30
N LEU A 58 7.77 -13.11 -2.16
CA LEU A 58 9.16 -13.36 -1.80
C LEU A 58 9.46 -14.86 -1.74
N SER A 59 8.64 -15.66 -1.06
CA SER A 59 8.91 -17.09 -0.85
C SER A 59 8.84 -17.92 -2.14
N LYS A 60 7.97 -17.54 -3.08
CA LYS A 60 7.76 -18.31 -4.31
C LYS A 60 8.68 -17.93 -5.47
N TYR A 61 9.11 -16.66 -5.51
CA TYR A 61 9.78 -16.12 -6.70
C TYR A 61 11.16 -15.51 -6.43
N ILE A 62 11.42 -15.07 -5.21
CA ILE A 62 12.64 -14.33 -4.89
C ILE A 62 13.60 -15.14 -4.01
N LEU A 63 13.07 -15.68 -2.89
CA LEU A 63 13.84 -16.39 -1.87
C LEU A 63 13.58 -17.90 -1.99
N THR A 64 13.85 -18.45 -3.16
CA THR A 64 13.62 -19.85 -3.48
C THR A 64 14.81 -20.41 -4.26
N ASP A 65 15.17 -21.65 -3.96
CA ASP A 65 16.19 -22.42 -4.70
C ASP A 65 15.63 -23.06 -5.98
N LYS A 66 14.31 -22.96 -6.18
CA LYS A 66 13.65 -23.42 -7.41
C LYS A 66 13.83 -22.35 -8.47
N ASN A 67 14.04 -22.76 -9.72
CA ASN A 67 14.12 -21.82 -10.84
C ASN A 67 12.84 -20.93 -10.86
N PRO A 68 12.93 -19.63 -10.59
CA PRO A 68 11.75 -18.75 -10.52
C PRO A 68 11.12 -18.49 -11.88
N TYR A 69 11.74 -18.97 -12.96
CA TYR A 69 11.35 -18.71 -14.34
C TYR A 69 10.14 -19.48 -14.83
N VAL A 70 9.19 -19.80 -13.95
CA VAL A 70 7.81 -20.05 -14.41
C VAL A 70 7.19 -18.67 -14.69
N ILE A 71 7.70 -18.04 -15.75
CA ILE A 71 7.52 -16.62 -16.14
C ILE A 71 6.04 -16.23 -16.25
N GLY A 72 5.14 -17.14 -16.59
CA GLY A 72 3.73 -16.81 -16.81
C GLY A 72 3.02 -16.28 -15.56
N THR A 73 3.26 -16.88 -14.40
CA THR A 73 2.60 -16.47 -13.14
C THR A 73 3.29 -15.29 -12.48
N LEU A 74 4.61 -15.14 -12.65
CA LEU A 74 5.38 -14.03 -12.09
C LEU A 74 4.99 -12.69 -12.72
N LYS A 75 4.78 -12.66 -14.04
CA LYS A 75 4.36 -11.44 -14.77
C LYS A 75 3.10 -10.80 -14.17
N ASN A 76 2.17 -11.61 -13.68
CA ASN A 76 0.93 -11.12 -13.06
C ASN A 76 1.13 -10.52 -11.65
N LYS A 77 2.36 -10.56 -11.10
CA LYS A 77 2.68 -9.95 -9.81
C LYS A 77 3.17 -8.51 -9.93
N PHE A 78 3.41 -8.04 -11.14
CA PHE A 78 3.90 -6.70 -11.42
C PHE A 78 2.93 -5.89 -12.27
N SER A 79 2.95 -4.57 -12.11
CA SER A 79 2.38 -3.68 -13.11
C SER A 79 3.18 -3.76 -14.41
N LYS A 80 2.56 -3.42 -15.52
CA LYS A 80 3.24 -3.42 -16.83
C LYS A 80 4.46 -2.52 -16.85
N SER A 81 4.38 -1.36 -16.17
CA SER A 81 5.48 -0.40 -16.07
C SER A 81 6.67 -0.97 -15.32
N LEU A 82 6.43 -1.58 -14.14
CA LEU A 82 7.51 -2.17 -13.36
C LEU A 82 8.11 -3.38 -14.08
N LEU A 83 7.27 -4.21 -14.70
CA LEU A 83 7.74 -5.37 -15.46
C LEU A 83 8.72 -4.96 -16.57
N HIS A 84 8.40 -3.89 -17.31
CA HIS A 84 9.26 -3.35 -18.35
C HIS A 84 10.60 -2.88 -17.77
N ARG A 85 10.59 -2.08 -16.70
CA ARG A 85 11.82 -1.61 -16.04
C ARG A 85 12.68 -2.75 -15.47
N LEU A 86 12.05 -3.77 -14.87
CA LEU A 86 12.80 -4.94 -14.37
C LEU A 86 13.49 -5.70 -15.49
N HIS A 87 12.89 -5.71 -16.67
CA HIS A 87 13.50 -6.30 -17.85
C HIS A 87 14.66 -5.43 -18.40
N GLU A 88 14.46 -4.12 -18.51
CA GLU A 88 15.52 -3.18 -18.91
C GLU A 88 16.74 -3.28 -17.99
N TRP A 89 16.55 -3.26 -16.66
CA TRP A 89 17.65 -3.42 -15.71
C TRP A 89 18.34 -4.79 -15.80
N TYR A 90 17.61 -5.84 -16.17
CA TYR A 90 18.22 -7.14 -16.42
C TYR A 90 19.14 -7.10 -17.65
N ILE A 91 18.69 -6.51 -18.75
CA ILE A 91 19.46 -6.36 -19.98
C ILE A 91 20.73 -5.52 -19.73
N GLU A 92 20.61 -4.40 -19.03
CA GLU A 92 21.73 -3.53 -18.70
C GLU A 92 22.79 -4.26 -17.85
N GLU A 93 22.38 -5.05 -16.86
CA GLU A 93 23.30 -5.75 -15.95
C GLU A 93 24.05 -6.89 -16.63
N TYR A 94 23.39 -7.63 -17.51
CA TYR A 94 23.96 -8.83 -18.14
C TYR A 94 24.40 -8.63 -19.60
N ASP A 95 24.23 -7.44 -20.15
CA ASP A 95 24.50 -7.13 -21.58
C ASP A 95 23.83 -8.15 -22.53
N ASP A 96 22.60 -8.57 -22.17
CA ASP A 96 21.84 -9.63 -22.84
C ASP A 96 20.57 -9.05 -23.47
N SER A 97 20.73 -8.43 -24.65
CA SER A 97 19.65 -7.79 -25.39
C SER A 97 18.52 -8.75 -25.81
N ASP A 98 18.82 -10.04 -25.94
CA ASP A 98 17.85 -11.08 -26.33
C ASP A 98 17.26 -11.82 -25.11
N GLY A 99 17.75 -11.51 -23.90
CA GLY A 99 17.34 -12.13 -22.66
C GLY A 99 15.89 -11.84 -22.30
N GLN A 100 15.23 -12.81 -21.64
CA GLN A 100 13.88 -12.65 -21.11
C GLN A 100 13.87 -12.50 -19.58
N GLY A 101 15.03 -12.25 -18.97
CA GLY A 101 15.21 -12.14 -17.55
C GLY A 101 14.54 -10.91 -16.95
N LEU A 102 14.44 -10.92 -15.62
CA LEU A 102 13.97 -9.80 -14.83
C LEU A 102 14.95 -9.55 -13.68
N ALA A 103 15.21 -8.30 -13.35
CA ALA A 103 16.11 -7.89 -12.26
C ALA A 103 15.53 -8.23 -10.87
N LEU A 104 15.30 -9.51 -10.60
CA LEU A 104 14.66 -9.99 -9.36
C LEU A 104 15.56 -9.86 -8.14
N TRP A 105 16.89 -9.75 -8.31
CA TRP A 105 17.83 -9.48 -7.22
C TRP A 105 17.55 -8.16 -6.51
N LEU A 106 16.86 -7.22 -7.16
CA LEU A 106 16.44 -5.95 -6.55
C LEU A 106 15.48 -6.13 -5.36
N PHE A 107 14.84 -7.29 -5.24
CA PHE A 107 13.96 -7.63 -4.11
C PHE A 107 14.69 -8.38 -2.98
N ARG A 108 16.00 -8.45 -3.04
CA ARG A 108 16.85 -9.09 -2.01
C ARG A 108 17.66 -8.05 -1.25
N VAL A 109 18.25 -8.49 -0.16
CA VAL A 109 19.31 -7.82 0.57
C VAL A 109 20.47 -8.80 0.70
N GLY A 110 21.70 -8.30 0.95
CA GLY A 110 22.85 -9.17 1.14
C GLY A 110 23.68 -9.39 -0.11
N GLY A 111 24.62 -10.34 -0.02
CA GLY A 111 25.66 -10.59 -1.03
C GLY A 111 25.35 -11.74 -1.97
N GLN A 112 26.42 -12.35 -2.53
CA GLN A 112 26.33 -13.38 -3.57
C GLN A 112 25.72 -14.72 -3.11
N ASP A 113 25.79 -15.02 -1.80
CA ASP A 113 25.25 -16.26 -1.22
C ASP A 113 24.32 -15.92 -0.04
N PRO A 114 23.10 -15.46 -0.33
CA PRO A 114 22.17 -15.00 0.69
C PRO A 114 21.49 -16.16 1.42
N ASP A 115 21.19 -15.97 2.71
CA ASP A 115 20.35 -16.89 3.49
C ASP A 115 18.87 -16.58 3.24
N ASN A 116 18.29 -17.27 2.25
CA ASN A 116 16.90 -17.12 1.86
C ASN A 116 15.93 -17.36 3.02
N GLN A 117 16.23 -18.31 3.91
CA GLN A 117 15.38 -18.65 5.05
C GLN A 117 15.45 -17.57 6.12
N ASP A 118 16.64 -17.03 6.43
CA ASP A 118 16.80 -15.92 7.36
C ASP A 118 16.09 -14.67 6.85
N MET A 119 16.21 -14.34 5.56
CA MET A 119 15.50 -13.22 4.95
C MET A 119 13.98 -13.36 5.07
N LEU A 120 13.42 -14.50 4.71
CA LEU A 120 11.96 -14.70 4.76
C LEU A 120 11.43 -14.70 6.21
N SER A 121 12.18 -15.25 7.16
CA SER A 121 11.80 -15.31 8.57
C SER A 121 11.87 -13.93 9.25
N SER A 122 12.78 -13.08 8.78
CA SER A 122 13.02 -11.74 9.33
C SER A 122 12.20 -10.64 8.70
N LEU A 123 11.37 -10.95 7.69
CA LEU A 123 10.58 -9.96 6.94
C LEU A 123 9.78 -9.04 7.87
N LYS A 124 10.06 -7.75 7.77
CA LYS A 124 9.28 -6.67 8.39
C LYS A 124 8.77 -5.75 7.29
N MET A 125 7.53 -5.31 7.44
CA MET A 125 6.87 -4.43 6.48
C MET A 125 6.20 -3.29 7.22
N GLU A 126 6.52 -2.05 6.82
CA GLU A 126 6.00 -0.82 7.40
C GLU A 126 5.34 0.01 6.30
N GLN A 127 4.09 0.42 6.49
CA GLN A 127 3.40 1.29 5.55
C GLN A 127 3.90 2.73 5.66
N LEU A 128 4.32 3.30 4.52
CA LEU A 128 4.80 4.69 4.43
C LEU A 128 3.72 5.68 3.96
N GLY A 129 2.56 5.19 3.49
CA GLY A 129 1.51 5.97 2.83
C GLY A 129 1.53 5.85 1.31
N HIS A 130 0.39 6.22 0.66
CA HIS A 130 0.24 6.17 -0.81
C HIS A 130 0.67 4.85 -1.45
N ASP A 131 0.28 3.72 -0.80
CA ASP A 131 0.58 2.36 -1.24
C ASP A 131 2.08 2.00 -1.23
N TRP A 132 2.93 2.82 -0.63
CA TRP A 132 4.34 2.53 -0.40
C TRP A 132 4.57 1.80 0.91
N TYR A 133 5.45 0.83 0.87
CA TYR A 133 5.85 0.00 2.00
C TYR A 133 7.37 -0.08 2.08
N LYS A 134 7.90 0.11 3.29
CA LYS A 134 9.29 -0.17 3.61
C LYS A 134 9.41 -1.64 3.95
N ILE A 135 10.31 -2.31 3.28
CA ILE A 135 10.65 -3.72 3.49
C ILE A 135 12.00 -3.78 4.18
N LYS A 136 12.06 -4.56 5.26
CA LYS A 136 13.32 -4.87 5.94
C LYS A 136 13.50 -6.37 5.97
N LEU A 137 14.66 -6.82 5.54
CA LEU A 137 15.09 -8.21 5.55
C LEU A 137 16.44 -8.31 6.25
N ARG A 138 16.74 -9.48 6.79
CA ARG A 138 18.04 -9.77 7.38
C ARG A 138 18.69 -10.91 6.63
N ASP A 139 19.93 -10.73 6.23
CA ASP A 139 20.79 -11.76 5.67
C ASP A 139 22.01 -11.96 6.55
N LYS A 140 22.18 -13.16 7.11
CA LYS A 140 23.36 -13.53 7.92
C LYS A 140 23.74 -12.45 8.96
N LYS A 141 22.79 -11.93 9.73
CA LYS A 141 22.92 -10.87 10.75
C LYS A 141 22.96 -9.43 10.23
N LYS A 142 23.04 -9.17 8.94
CA LYS A 142 23.01 -7.81 8.36
C LYS A 142 21.59 -7.46 7.92
N TRP A 143 21.10 -6.31 8.37
CA TRP A 143 19.83 -5.79 7.93
C TRP A 143 19.99 -4.94 6.67
N GLY A 144 19.12 -5.16 5.70
CA GLY A 144 18.94 -4.27 4.57
C GLY A 144 17.49 -3.83 4.45
N GLU A 145 17.26 -2.74 3.73
CA GLU A 145 15.93 -2.21 3.51
C GLU A 145 15.77 -1.65 2.10
N TYR A 146 14.55 -1.73 1.59
CA TYR A 146 14.13 -1.11 0.33
C TYR A 146 12.65 -0.74 0.41
N LYS A 147 12.14 -0.06 -0.61
CA LYS A 147 10.75 0.36 -0.66
C LYS A 147 10.07 -0.27 -1.86
N VAL A 148 8.82 -0.71 -1.66
CA VAL A 148 7.96 -1.20 -2.73
C VAL A 148 6.63 -0.46 -2.71
N LYS A 149 6.07 -0.22 -3.88
CA LYS A 149 4.72 0.25 -4.04
C LYS A 149 3.83 -0.92 -4.43
N ILE A 150 2.81 -1.19 -3.62
CA ILE A 150 1.90 -2.32 -3.83
C ILE A 150 0.50 -1.76 -3.96
N ILE A 151 -0.08 -1.88 -5.14
CA ILE A 151 -1.42 -1.38 -5.45
C ILE A 151 -2.44 -2.51 -5.55
N LYS A 152 -3.68 -2.18 -5.26
CA LYS A 152 -4.79 -3.10 -5.48
C LYS A 152 -5.09 -3.20 -6.98
N HIS A 153 -5.14 -4.42 -7.49
CA HIS A 153 -5.52 -4.71 -8.87
C HIS A 153 -6.61 -5.79 -8.89
N ASN A 154 -7.82 -5.42 -9.30
CA ASN A 154 -9.00 -6.29 -9.20
C ASN A 154 -9.20 -6.78 -7.75
N ASN A 155 -9.24 -8.10 -7.54
CA ASN A 155 -9.38 -8.73 -6.22
C ASN A 155 -8.05 -9.13 -5.57
N SER A 156 -6.91 -8.74 -6.17
CA SER A 156 -5.56 -9.07 -5.72
C SER A 156 -4.71 -7.81 -5.57
N PHE A 157 -3.40 -8.00 -5.48
CA PHE A 157 -2.40 -6.93 -5.43
C PHE A 157 -1.36 -7.15 -6.53
N VAL A 158 -0.72 -6.06 -6.94
CA VAL A 158 0.47 -6.08 -7.81
C VAL A 158 1.51 -5.12 -7.26
N ILE A 159 2.78 -5.44 -7.49
CA ILE A 159 3.90 -4.55 -7.20
C ILE A 159 4.00 -3.57 -8.37
N ASP A 160 3.88 -2.28 -8.08
CA ASP A 160 3.81 -1.22 -9.08
C ASP A 160 5.14 -0.47 -9.23
N ASP A 161 5.92 -0.43 -8.16
CA ASP A 161 7.20 0.28 -8.14
C ASP A 161 8.16 -0.28 -7.10
N LEU A 162 9.46 -0.01 -7.29
CA LEU A 162 10.53 -0.47 -6.40
C LEU A 162 11.62 0.61 -6.33
N ILE A 163 12.10 0.88 -5.12
CA ILE A 163 13.27 1.71 -4.85
C ILE A 163 14.19 0.93 -3.93
N ASN A 164 15.34 0.49 -4.44
CA ASN A 164 16.36 -0.19 -3.66
C ASN A 164 17.70 0.57 -3.77
N ASN A 165 18.02 1.36 -2.75
CA ASN A 165 19.24 2.17 -2.72
C ASN A 165 20.46 1.37 -2.23
N ASN A 166 20.32 0.11 -1.86
CA ASN A 166 21.41 -0.74 -1.39
C ASN A 166 22.17 -1.42 -2.54
N ILE A 167 21.66 -1.28 -3.75
CA ILE A 167 22.32 -1.71 -4.97
C ILE A 167 22.88 -0.43 -5.59
N LEU A 168 24.15 -0.17 -5.33
CA LEU A 168 24.94 0.77 -6.12
C LEU A 168 25.04 0.16 -7.51
N LEU A 169 24.27 0.69 -8.46
CA LEU A 169 24.54 0.54 -9.86
C LEU A 169 25.84 1.25 -10.22
#